data_69dbee7685b5a557853ad4992f45172f
#
_entry.id   69dbee7685b5a557853ad4992f45172f
#
_cell.length_a   1.000
_cell.length_b   1.000
_cell.length_c   1.000
_cell.angle_alpha   90.00
_cell.angle_beta   90.00
_cell.angle_gamma   90.00
#
_symmetry.space_group_name_H-M   'P 1'
#
loop_
_entity.id
_entity.type
_entity.pdbx_description
1 polymer ?
#
loop_
_entity_poly.entity_id
_entity_poly.type
_entity_poly.pdbx_seq_one_letter_code
_entity_poly.pdbx_strand_id
1 'polypeptide(L)'
;MPTRLSPKPILRLYLATPDCAARYRAELLDAADRLHLSHHPARAAQTGWQASRFLKQQAAADGFAGNPNFSGSLSHSGGHAVLAVPSADFPVGVDLERLRPRRFDAWPDWVLQADEVQWLESHADLADYYALWTLKEALLKAVGLGLADMPQVGLRQEGRDWRLGTGGCFWQGAVFLLGGEWLCGAVWPPGAVAEWEWRGFGAWQAVEKQLLYRFA
;
A
#
# COMPACT_ATOMS: atom_id res chain seq x y z
N MET A 1 40.84 5.90 0.37
CA MET A 1 39.83 5.05 1.04
C MET A 1 38.66 4.94 0.10
N PRO A 2 38.24 3.75 -0.37
CA PRO A 2 37.04 3.65 -1.18
C PRO A 2 35.82 4.04 -0.30
N THR A 3 35.09 5.04 -0.71
CA THR A 3 33.79 5.42 -0.14
C THR A 3 32.87 4.19 -0.28
N ARG A 4 32.51 3.55 0.83
CA ARG A 4 31.43 2.56 0.83
C ARG A 4 30.16 3.29 0.38
N LEU A 5 29.71 3.01 -0.83
CA LEU A 5 28.39 3.44 -1.30
C LEU A 5 27.38 2.86 -0.29
N SER A 6 26.61 3.73 0.34
CA SER A 6 25.47 3.30 1.16
C SER A 6 24.56 2.43 0.31
N PRO A 7 24.06 1.30 0.83
CA PRO A 7 23.15 0.46 0.09
C PRO A 7 21.94 1.29 -0.36
N LYS A 8 21.53 1.11 -1.61
CA LYS A 8 20.34 1.79 -2.14
C LYS A 8 19.12 1.41 -1.29
N PRO A 9 18.26 2.38 -0.94
CA PRO A 9 17.08 2.07 -0.17
C PRO A 9 16.09 1.23 -0.98
N ILE A 10 15.58 0.17 -0.35
CA ILE A 10 14.69 -0.84 -0.93
C ILE A 10 13.34 -0.76 -0.24
N LEU A 11 12.27 -0.87 -1.02
CA LEU A 11 10.91 -1.10 -0.52
C LEU A 11 10.55 -2.58 -0.73
N ARG A 12 10.36 -3.32 0.36
CA ARG A 12 9.89 -4.72 0.31
C ARG A 12 8.38 -4.77 0.39
N LEU A 13 7.80 -5.50 -0.55
CA LEU A 13 6.36 -5.70 -0.66
C LEU A 13 6.05 -7.19 -0.45
N TYR A 14 5.46 -7.49 0.71
CA TYR A 14 5.00 -8.82 1.07
C TYR A 14 3.54 -8.98 0.66
N LEU A 15 3.21 -10.10 0.02
CA LEU A 15 1.87 -10.40 -0.51
C LEU A 15 1.36 -11.72 0.05
N ALA A 16 0.11 -11.78 0.51
CA ALA A 16 -0.53 -13.00 0.97
C ALA A 16 -1.92 -13.18 0.38
N THR A 17 -2.24 -14.43 0.05
CA THR A 17 -3.59 -14.88 -0.32
C THR A 17 -4.34 -15.41 0.90
N PRO A 18 -5.67 -15.60 0.82
CA PRO A 18 -6.50 -16.01 1.96
C PRO A 18 -6.06 -17.31 2.64
N ASP A 19 -5.47 -18.26 1.90
CA ASP A 19 -4.94 -19.52 2.43
C ASP A 19 -3.79 -19.33 3.43
N CYS A 20 -3.08 -18.20 3.37
CA CYS A 20 -2.05 -17.85 4.34
C CYS A 20 -2.62 -17.59 5.75
N ALA A 21 -3.92 -17.33 5.87
CA ALA A 21 -4.56 -17.15 7.17
C ALA A 21 -4.42 -18.40 8.07
N ALA A 22 -4.39 -19.60 7.49
CA ALA A 22 -4.15 -20.84 8.25
C ALA A 22 -2.75 -20.95 8.86
N ARG A 23 -1.80 -20.10 8.43
CA ARG A 23 -0.41 -20.03 8.93
C ARG A 23 -0.20 -18.92 9.95
N TYR A 24 -1.22 -18.12 10.19
CA TYR A 24 -1.20 -17.07 11.21
C TYR A 24 -1.07 -17.69 12.62
N ARG A 25 -0.30 -17.06 13.49
CA ARG A 25 -0.08 -17.45 14.87
C ARG A 25 -0.45 -16.32 15.82
N ALA A 26 -1.49 -16.54 16.64
CA ALA A 26 -1.99 -15.52 17.55
C ALA A 26 -0.96 -15.15 18.65
N GLU A 27 -0.15 -16.12 19.07
CA GLU A 27 0.91 -15.95 20.07
C GLU A 27 2.04 -15.02 19.61
N LEU A 28 2.20 -14.83 18.28
CA LEU A 28 3.23 -13.96 17.69
C LEU A 28 2.72 -12.54 17.41
N LEU A 29 1.53 -12.17 17.86
CA LEU A 29 1.05 -10.80 17.74
C LEU A 29 1.92 -9.83 18.54
N ASP A 30 2.21 -8.67 17.96
CA ASP A 30 2.83 -7.56 18.69
C ASP A 30 1.86 -6.90 19.69
N ALA A 31 2.37 -5.99 20.51
CA ALA A 31 1.58 -5.32 21.54
C ALA A 31 0.42 -4.48 20.94
N ALA A 32 0.66 -3.81 19.81
CA ALA A 32 -0.35 -2.98 19.16
C ALA A 32 -1.49 -3.83 18.58
N ASP A 33 -1.16 -4.96 17.95
CA ASP A 33 -2.17 -5.88 17.41
C ASP A 33 -2.97 -6.56 18.54
N ARG A 34 -2.33 -6.93 19.64
CA ARG A 34 -3.04 -7.46 20.85
C ARG A 34 -4.00 -6.42 21.43
N LEU A 35 -3.56 -5.17 21.58
CA LEU A 35 -4.40 -4.08 22.05
C LEU A 35 -5.57 -3.84 21.08
N HIS A 36 -5.30 -3.85 19.77
CA HIS A 36 -6.35 -3.70 18.78
C HIS A 36 -7.41 -4.82 18.87
N LEU A 37 -6.99 -6.07 19.03
CA LEU A 37 -7.92 -7.20 19.21
C LEU A 37 -8.71 -7.13 20.52
N SER A 38 -8.14 -6.58 21.60
CA SER A 38 -8.89 -6.42 22.85
C SER A 38 -10.10 -5.48 22.68
N HIS A 39 -10.00 -4.49 21.79
CA HIS A 39 -11.11 -3.58 21.47
C HIS A 39 -12.01 -4.12 20.34
N HIS A 40 -11.49 -5.00 19.48
CA HIS A 40 -12.20 -5.51 18.30
C HIS A 40 -12.04 -7.04 18.15
N PRO A 41 -12.52 -7.86 19.12
CA PRO A 41 -12.24 -9.29 19.16
C PRO A 41 -12.74 -10.08 17.95
N ALA A 42 -13.83 -9.63 17.31
CA ALA A 42 -14.36 -10.26 16.10
C ALA A 42 -13.39 -10.26 14.91
N ARG A 43 -12.38 -9.37 14.91
CA ARG A 43 -11.36 -9.33 13.85
C ARG A 43 -10.46 -10.56 13.85
N ALA A 44 -10.27 -11.22 15.00
CA ALA A 44 -9.45 -12.43 15.10
C ALA A 44 -9.89 -13.55 14.15
N ALA A 45 -11.19 -13.63 13.81
CA ALA A 45 -11.76 -14.61 12.89
C ALA A 45 -11.76 -14.17 11.42
N GLN A 46 -11.36 -12.93 11.12
CA GLN A 46 -11.39 -12.42 9.74
C GLN A 46 -10.15 -12.86 8.97
N THR A 47 -10.35 -13.53 7.84
CA THR A 47 -9.28 -14.02 6.96
C THR A 47 -8.30 -12.92 6.58
N GLY A 48 -8.77 -11.72 6.20
CA GLY A 48 -7.92 -10.59 5.83
C GLY A 48 -7.06 -10.09 6.99
N TRP A 49 -7.62 -10.07 8.22
CA TRP A 49 -6.84 -9.80 9.43
C TRP A 49 -5.72 -10.83 9.60
N GLN A 50 -6.06 -12.11 9.61
CA GLN A 50 -5.10 -13.20 9.81
C GLN A 50 -4.01 -13.19 8.73
N ALA A 51 -4.37 -13.07 7.44
CA ALA A 51 -3.41 -12.97 6.34
C ALA A 51 -2.47 -11.77 6.50
N SER A 52 -3.00 -10.63 6.94
CA SER A 52 -2.20 -9.42 7.16
C SER A 52 -1.22 -9.57 8.33
N ARG A 53 -1.62 -10.24 9.42
CA ARG A 53 -0.73 -10.51 10.57
C ARG A 53 0.28 -11.60 10.26
N PHE A 54 -0.08 -12.58 9.44
CA PHE A 54 0.89 -13.52 8.88
C PHE A 54 2.02 -12.78 8.14
N LEU A 55 1.71 -11.76 7.32
CA LEU A 55 2.75 -10.96 6.66
C LEU A 55 3.67 -10.22 7.64
N LYS A 56 3.12 -9.65 8.71
CA LYS A 56 3.94 -9.04 9.78
C LYS A 56 4.88 -10.06 10.42
N GLN A 57 4.40 -11.29 10.64
CA GLN A 57 5.21 -12.39 11.19
C GLN A 57 6.33 -12.83 10.22
N GLN A 58 6.06 -12.82 8.91
CA GLN A 58 7.08 -13.11 7.91
C GLN A 58 8.14 -12.00 7.84
N ALA A 59 7.72 -10.74 7.83
CA ALA A 59 8.65 -9.61 7.88
C ALA A 59 9.50 -9.63 9.16
N ALA A 60 8.90 -10.03 10.28
CA ALA A 60 9.60 -10.25 11.52
C ALA A 60 10.69 -11.33 11.42
N ALA A 61 10.36 -12.46 10.82
CA ALA A 61 11.30 -13.57 10.59
C ALA A 61 12.46 -13.17 9.66
N ASP A 62 12.19 -12.24 8.75
CA ASP A 62 13.21 -11.65 7.85
C ASP A 62 14.10 -10.59 8.53
N GLY A 63 13.95 -10.36 9.83
CA GLY A 63 14.75 -9.42 10.61
C GLY A 63 14.20 -8.01 10.71
N PHE A 64 12.97 -7.75 10.25
CA PHE A 64 12.29 -6.45 10.38
C PHE A 64 11.47 -6.30 11.67
N ALA A 65 11.44 -7.35 12.53
CA ALA A 65 10.83 -7.28 13.84
C ALA A 65 11.79 -6.66 14.87
N GLY A 66 11.22 -5.87 15.75
CA GLY A 66 11.95 -5.31 16.90
C GLY A 66 12.47 -3.89 16.69
N ASN A 67 12.29 -3.29 15.53
CA ASN A 67 12.43 -1.85 15.40
C ASN A 67 11.17 -1.19 16.01
N PRO A 68 11.25 -0.46 17.15
CA PRO A 68 10.13 0.28 17.70
C PRO A 68 9.59 1.33 16.74
N ASN A 69 10.38 1.68 15.72
CA ASN A 69 10.04 2.59 14.62
C ASN A 69 9.68 1.82 13.34
N PHE A 70 9.01 0.65 13.46
CA PHE A 70 8.55 -0.08 12.27
C PHE A 70 7.59 0.81 11.46
N SER A 71 8.12 1.45 10.44
CA SER A 71 7.42 2.39 9.56
C SER A 71 6.66 1.69 8.41
N GLY A 72 6.39 0.39 8.55
CA GLY A 72 5.68 -0.39 7.53
C GLY A 72 4.20 -0.03 7.43
N SER A 73 3.65 -0.16 6.22
CA SER A 73 2.24 0.06 5.91
C SER A 73 1.57 -1.24 5.48
N LEU A 74 0.33 -1.42 5.91
CA LEU A 74 -0.43 -2.65 5.71
C LEU A 74 -1.80 -2.35 5.07
N SER A 75 -2.20 -3.16 4.09
CA SER A 75 -3.57 -3.19 3.58
C SER A 75 -4.07 -4.61 3.38
N HIS A 76 -5.39 -4.79 3.43
CA HIS A 76 -6.02 -6.05 3.08
C HIS A 76 -7.41 -5.82 2.46
N SER A 77 -7.75 -6.62 1.45
CA SER A 77 -9.02 -6.59 0.75
C SER A 77 -9.39 -8.02 0.32
N GLY A 78 -10.65 -8.42 0.47
CA GLY A 78 -11.14 -9.73 0.04
C GLY A 78 -10.35 -10.94 0.58
N GLY A 79 -9.82 -10.86 1.79
CA GLY A 79 -8.98 -11.90 2.40
C GLY A 79 -7.50 -11.88 1.99
N HIS A 80 -7.13 -11.14 0.97
CA HIS A 80 -5.74 -10.91 0.55
C HIS A 80 -5.12 -9.77 1.37
N ALA A 81 -3.78 -9.77 1.48
CA ALA A 81 -3.06 -8.74 2.20
C ALA A 81 -1.78 -8.31 1.49
N VAL A 82 -1.38 -7.06 1.71
CA VAL A 82 -0.07 -6.52 1.34
C VAL A 82 0.54 -5.79 2.52
N LEU A 83 1.85 -5.96 2.70
CA LEU A 83 2.65 -5.23 3.68
C LEU A 83 3.84 -4.62 2.97
N ALA A 84 4.01 -3.31 3.08
CA ALA A 84 5.17 -2.57 2.60
C ALA A 84 6.13 -2.31 3.76
N VAL A 85 7.41 -2.67 3.59
CA VAL A 85 8.46 -2.51 4.59
C VAL A 85 9.64 -1.79 3.96
N PRO A 86 9.97 -0.57 4.40
CA PRO A 86 11.15 0.14 3.92
C PRO A 86 12.42 -0.43 4.56
N SER A 87 13.54 -0.45 3.81
CA SER A 87 14.85 -0.87 4.33
C SER A 87 15.55 0.19 5.18
N ALA A 88 15.00 1.40 5.23
CA ALA A 88 15.48 2.53 6.04
C ALA A 88 14.29 3.22 6.68
N ASP A 89 14.54 4.13 7.62
CA ASP A 89 13.49 4.85 8.35
C ASP A 89 12.92 5.99 7.49
N PHE A 90 11.86 5.69 6.74
CA PHE A 90 11.04 6.67 6.03
C PHE A 90 9.58 6.20 5.96
N PRO A 91 8.61 7.13 5.95
CA PRO A 91 7.21 6.77 5.89
C PRO A 91 6.86 6.13 4.54
N VAL A 92 6.03 5.09 4.59
CA VAL A 92 5.48 4.44 3.40
C VAL A 92 3.99 4.22 3.58
N GLY A 93 3.28 4.20 2.46
CA GLY A 93 1.89 3.76 2.43
C GLY A 93 1.70 2.69 1.38
N VAL A 94 0.80 1.76 1.65
CA VAL A 94 0.37 0.75 0.68
C VAL A 94 -1.13 0.54 0.77
N ASP A 95 -1.75 0.33 -0.38
CA ASP A 95 -3.14 -0.09 -0.45
C ASP A 95 -3.34 -1.21 -1.48
N LEU A 96 -4.38 -2.03 -1.27
CA LEU A 96 -4.69 -3.20 -2.09
C LEU A 96 -6.18 -3.27 -2.36
N GLU A 97 -6.56 -3.29 -3.63
CA GLU A 97 -7.95 -3.42 -4.03
C GLU A 97 -8.15 -4.44 -5.16
N ARG A 98 -9.25 -5.18 -5.09
CA ARG A 98 -9.63 -6.07 -6.19
C ARG A 98 -10.42 -5.30 -7.23
N LEU A 99 -10.02 -5.44 -8.50
CA LEU A 99 -10.77 -4.91 -9.63
C LEU A 99 -12.15 -5.57 -9.72
N ARG A 100 -13.19 -4.78 -9.56
CA ARG A 100 -14.59 -5.19 -9.70
C ARG A 100 -15.37 -4.06 -10.33
N PRO A 101 -16.33 -4.33 -11.20
CA PRO A 101 -17.24 -3.31 -11.69
C PRO A 101 -17.85 -2.53 -10.52
N ARG A 102 -17.68 -1.21 -10.53
CA ARG A 102 -18.27 -0.28 -9.55
C ARG A 102 -18.83 0.93 -10.30
N ARG A 103 -19.78 1.60 -9.68
CA ARG A 103 -20.31 2.87 -10.16
C ARG A 103 -19.46 4.01 -9.61
N PHE A 104 -18.40 4.35 -10.32
CA PHE A 104 -17.52 5.47 -9.94
C PHE A 104 -18.19 6.84 -10.15
N ASP A 105 -19.20 6.92 -11.02
CA ASP A 105 -20.08 8.06 -11.15
C ASP A 105 -20.89 8.38 -9.88
N ALA A 106 -20.98 7.41 -8.97
CA ALA A 106 -21.63 7.58 -7.66
C ALA A 106 -20.62 7.85 -6.52
N TRP A 107 -19.35 8.11 -6.83
CA TRP A 107 -18.40 8.54 -5.81
C TRP A 107 -18.81 9.90 -5.24
N PRO A 108 -18.71 10.09 -3.91
CA PRO A 108 -18.94 11.41 -3.32
C PRO A 108 -17.97 12.44 -3.90
N ASP A 109 -18.39 13.67 -4.08
CA ASP A 109 -17.61 14.76 -4.65
C ASP A 109 -16.26 15.01 -3.93
N TRP A 110 -16.17 14.59 -2.66
CA TRP A 110 -14.93 14.71 -1.88
C TRP A 110 -13.87 13.66 -2.21
N VAL A 111 -14.18 12.60 -2.96
CA VAL A 111 -13.20 11.55 -3.31
C VAL A 111 -12.23 12.04 -4.37
N LEU A 112 -12.71 12.69 -5.41
CA LEU A 112 -11.91 13.20 -6.52
C LEU A 112 -11.75 14.71 -6.44
N GLN A 113 -10.52 15.17 -6.74
CA GLN A 113 -10.23 16.59 -6.93
C GLN A 113 -10.36 16.95 -8.41
N ALA A 114 -10.45 18.26 -8.72
CA ALA A 114 -10.58 18.73 -10.10
C ALA A 114 -9.48 18.20 -11.03
N ASP A 115 -8.23 18.20 -10.56
CA ASP A 115 -7.09 17.65 -11.31
C ASP A 115 -7.25 16.15 -11.61
N GLU A 116 -7.77 15.39 -10.64
CA GLU A 116 -8.00 13.95 -10.80
C GLU A 116 -9.15 13.65 -11.76
N VAL A 117 -10.19 14.48 -11.77
CA VAL A 117 -11.25 14.41 -12.78
C VAL A 117 -10.68 14.65 -14.16
N GLN A 118 -9.84 15.69 -14.32
CA GLN A 118 -9.15 15.96 -15.58
C GLN A 118 -8.22 14.82 -16.00
N TRP A 119 -7.49 14.20 -15.06
CA TRP A 119 -6.67 13.04 -15.35
C TRP A 119 -7.51 11.88 -15.90
N LEU A 120 -8.69 11.63 -15.33
CA LEU A 120 -9.62 10.60 -15.77
C LEU A 120 -10.27 10.87 -17.14
N GLU A 121 -10.26 12.11 -17.66
CA GLU A 121 -10.73 12.38 -19.02
C GLU A 121 -9.93 11.63 -20.10
N SER A 122 -8.66 11.33 -19.82
CA SER A 122 -7.76 10.56 -20.69
C SER A 122 -7.42 9.16 -20.15
N HIS A 123 -7.91 8.80 -18.96
CA HIS A 123 -7.65 7.58 -18.23
C HIS A 123 -8.97 7.11 -17.59
N ALA A 124 -9.87 6.51 -18.38
CA ALA A 124 -11.24 6.20 -17.96
C ALA A 124 -11.51 4.70 -17.77
N ASP A 125 -10.49 3.88 -17.79
CA ASP A 125 -10.64 2.44 -17.54
C ASP A 125 -10.89 2.14 -16.05
N LEU A 126 -11.47 0.99 -15.78
CA LEU A 126 -11.71 0.53 -14.42
C LEU A 126 -10.44 0.57 -13.55
N ALA A 127 -9.30 0.21 -14.14
CA ALA A 127 -8.02 0.21 -13.46
C ALA A 127 -7.56 1.61 -13.05
N ASP A 128 -7.92 2.65 -13.81
CA ASP A 128 -7.52 4.03 -13.54
C ASP A 128 -8.20 4.59 -12.29
N TYR A 129 -9.50 4.36 -12.15
CA TYR A 129 -10.24 4.73 -10.94
C TYR A 129 -9.67 4.03 -9.70
N TYR A 130 -9.38 2.72 -9.81
CA TYR A 130 -8.75 1.99 -8.71
C TYR A 130 -7.30 2.43 -8.46
N ALA A 131 -6.56 2.87 -9.49
CA ALA A 131 -5.22 3.42 -9.33
C ALA A 131 -5.25 4.70 -8.50
N LEU A 132 -6.15 5.64 -8.80
CA LEU A 132 -6.34 6.84 -7.98
C LEU A 132 -6.73 6.49 -6.55
N TRP A 133 -7.69 5.60 -6.37
CA TRP A 133 -8.16 5.18 -5.05
C TRP A 133 -7.01 4.61 -4.22
N THR A 134 -6.28 3.60 -4.75
CA THR A 134 -5.20 2.94 -4.02
C THR A 134 -4.02 3.88 -3.72
N LEU A 135 -3.71 4.83 -4.62
CA LEU A 135 -2.68 5.84 -4.37
C LEU A 135 -3.09 6.80 -3.26
N LYS A 136 -4.35 7.27 -3.26
CA LYS A 136 -4.86 8.18 -2.23
C LYS A 136 -4.90 7.50 -0.85
N GLU A 137 -5.43 6.28 -0.77
CA GLU A 137 -5.44 5.48 0.46
C GLU A 137 -4.00 5.20 0.96
N ALA A 138 -3.09 4.85 0.05
CA ALA A 138 -1.68 4.65 0.40
C ALA A 138 -1.05 5.94 0.92
N LEU A 139 -1.33 7.09 0.28
CA LEU A 139 -0.78 8.38 0.72
C LEU A 139 -1.34 8.80 2.09
N LEU A 140 -2.64 8.63 2.33
CA LEU A 140 -3.22 8.86 3.66
C LEU A 140 -2.51 8.05 4.74
N LYS A 141 -2.26 6.76 4.48
CA LYS A 141 -1.51 5.88 5.41
C LYS A 141 -0.08 6.36 5.63
N ALA A 142 0.61 6.79 4.57
CA ALA A 142 2.00 7.26 4.65
C ALA A 142 2.14 8.53 5.50
N VAL A 143 1.14 9.42 5.46
CA VAL A 143 1.16 10.71 6.20
C VAL A 143 0.36 10.68 7.51
N GLY A 144 -0.21 9.51 7.88
CA GLY A 144 -0.96 9.34 9.13
C GLY A 144 -2.32 10.04 9.15
N LEU A 145 -2.92 10.26 8.00
CA LEU A 145 -4.25 10.84 7.84
C LEU A 145 -5.34 9.76 7.72
N GLY A 146 -6.60 10.15 7.88
CA GLY A 146 -7.77 9.27 7.76
C GLY A 146 -8.58 9.51 6.47
N LEU A 147 -9.61 8.68 6.24
CA LEU A 147 -10.49 8.82 5.06
C LEU A 147 -11.17 10.20 4.94
N ALA A 148 -11.44 10.86 6.06
CA ALA A 148 -12.01 12.21 6.05
C ALA A 148 -11.07 13.25 5.41
N ASP A 149 -9.77 12.95 5.34
CA ASP A 149 -8.74 13.80 4.75
C ASP A 149 -8.49 13.49 3.26
N MET A 150 -9.28 12.60 2.65
CA MET A 150 -9.17 12.24 1.23
C MET A 150 -9.08 13.44 0.28
N PRO A 151 -9.78 14.57 0.52
CA PRO A 151 -9.64 15.78 -0.30
C PRO A 151 -8.26 16.44 -0.26
N GLN A 152 -7.43 16.13 0.73
CA GLN A 152 -6.10 16.75 0.90
C GLN A 152 -5.00 16.02 0.13
N VAL A 153 -5.27 14.79 -0.32
CA VAL A 153 -4.29 13.91 -0.98
C VAL A 153 -4.70 13.58 -2.40
N GLY A 154 -3.75 13.30 -3.29
CA GLY A 154 -4.02 12.80 -4.62
C GLY A 154 -3.12 13.39 -5.71
N LEU A 155 -3.53 13.22 -6.97
CA LEU A 155 -2.82 13.76 -8.12
C LEU A 155 -3.04 15.26 -8.26
N ARG A 156 -2.00 15.94 -8.69
CA ARG A 156 -2.01 17.37 -9.03
C ARG A 156 -1.32 17.56 -10.36
N GLN A 157 -1.87 18.41 -11.20
CA GLN A 157 -1.23 18.81 -12.44
C GLN A 157 -0.19 19.91 -12.16
N GLU A 158 1.05 19.65 -12.53
CA GLU A 158 2.13 20.63 -12.47
C GLU A 158 2.72 20.82 -13.87
N GLY A 159 2.25 21.83 -14.56
CA GLY A 159 2.59 22.06 -15.96
C GLY A 159 2.03 20.97 -16.86
N ARG A 160 2.92 20.10 -17.41
CA ARG A 160 2.51 18.95 -18.22
C ARG A 160 2.56 17.61 -17.46
N ASP A 161 3.07 17.62 -16.25
CA ASP A 161 3.32 16.43 -15.45
C ASP A 161 2.23 16.24 -14.40
N TRP A 162 1.99 14.99 -14.05
CA TRP A 162 1.11 14.60 -12.96
C TRP A 162 1.94 14.18 -11.76
N ARG A 163 1.69 14.81 -10.62
CA ARG A 163 2.40 14.54 -9.37
C ARG A 163 1.45 14.11 -8.26
N LEU A 164 1.89 13.15 -7.48
CA LEU A 164 1.19 12.74 -6.28
C LEU A 164 1.59 13.65 -5.11
N GLY A 165 0.61 14.15 -4.32
CA GLY A 165 0.96 15.06 -3.26
C GLY A 165 -0.11 15.28 -2.20
N THR A 166 0.31 15.95 -1.12
CA THR A 166 -0.52 16.43 -0.02
C THR A 166 0.12 17.64 0.65
N GLY A 167 -0.69 18.64 1.05
CA GLY A 167 -0.23 19.79 1.83
C GLY A 167 0.94 20.57 1.22
N GLY A 168 1.05 20.61 -0.12
CA GLY A 168 2.15 21.27 -0.83
C GLY A 168 3.44 20.43 -0.92
N CYS A 169 3.44 19.20 -0.41
CA CYS A 169 4.55 18.26 -0.52
C CYS A 169 4.25 17.21 -1.59
N PHE A 170 5.23 16.94 -2.46
CA PHE A 170 5.14 15.86 -3.43
C PHE A 170 5.66 14.55 -2.86
N TRP A 171 5.09 13.45 -3.37
CA TRP A 171 5.42 12.08 -3.02
C TRP A 171 5.67 11.29 -4.28
N GLN A 172 6.41 10.22 -4.17
CA GLN A 172 6.53 9.23 -5.23
C GLN A 172 5.52 8.12 -5.01
N GLY A 173 4.99 7.58 -6.11
CA GLY A 173 4.03 6.49 -6.04
C GLY A 173 4.15 5.55 -7.23
N ALA A 174 3.75 4.31 -7.02
CA ALA A 174 3.61 3.32 -8.08
C ALA A 174 2.33 2.50 -7.89
N VAL A 175 1.73 2.10 -8.99
CA VAL A 175 0.57 1.20 -9.03
C VAL A 175 0.93 -0.03 -9.82
N PHE A 176 0.69 -1.18 -9.24
CA PHE A 176 0.94 -2.49 -9.84
C PHE A 176 -0.35 -3.26 -10.01
N LEU A 177 -0.52 -3.89 -11.17
CA LEU A 177 -1.54 -4.91 -11.40
C LEU A 177 -0.96 -6.27 -11.03
N LEU A 178 -1.60 -6.96 -10.10
CA LEU A 178 -1.20 -8.27 -9.61
C LEU A 178 -2.16 -9.32 -10.17
N GLY A 179 -1.62 -10.27 -10.95
CA GLY A 179 -2.38 -11.38 -11.51
C GLY A 179 -3.59 -10.99 -12.35
N GLY A 180 -3.60 -9.79 -12.93
CA GLY A 180 -4.70 -9.27 -13.77
C GLY A 180 -5.97 -8.83 -13.01
N GLU A 181 -6.03 -9.02 -11.68
CA GLU A 181 -7.26 -8.80 -10.91
C GLU A 181 -7.15 -7.84 -9.72
N TRP A 182 -5.94 -7.51 -9.29
CA TRP A 182 -5.72 -6.72 -8.08
C TRP A 182 -4.84 -5.52 -8.36
N LEU A 183 -5.18 -4.37 -7.80
CA LEU A 183 -4.29 -3.22 -7.81
C LEU A 183 -3.65 -3.03 -6.44
N CYS A 184 -2.34 -2.81 -6.47
CA CYS A 184 -1.52 -2.46 -5.33
C CYS A 184 -0.89 -1.08 -5.56
N GLY A 185 -1.35 -0.08 -4.81
CA GLY A 185 -0.75 1.25 -4.77
C GLY A 185 0.28 1.32 -3.65
N ALA A 186 1.47 1.84 -3.93
CA ALA A 186 2.51 2.09 -2.93
C ALA A 186 3.06 3.51 -3.07
N VAL A 187 3.29 4.19 -1.94
CA VAL A 187 3.81 5.58 -1.90
C VAL A 187 4.92 5.73 -0.90
N TRP A 188 5.87 6.65 -1.21
CA TRP A 188 7.05 6.95 -0.41
C TRP A 188 7.55 8.36 -0.68
N PRO A 189 8.40 8.96 0.18
CA PRO A 189 9.00 10.28 -0.06
C PRO A 189 9.92 10.28 -1.28
N PRO A 190 10.11 11.43 -1.94
CA PRO A 190 11.01 11.56 -3.09
C PRO A 190 12.43 11.08 -2.77
N GLY A 191 13.01 10.27 -3.66
CA GLY A 191 14.36 9.75 -3.53
C GLY A 191 14.56 8.66 -2.47
N ALA A 192 13.50 8.30 -1.70
CA ALA A 192 13.61 7.35 -0.60
C ALA A 192 13.61 5.87 -1.04
N VAL A 193 13.18 5.55 -2.26
CA VAL A 193 13.16 4.18 -2.80
C VAL A 193 13.85 4.13 -4.14
N ALA A 194 14.86 3.26 -4.24
CA ALA A 194 15.56 3.00 -5.51
C ALA A 194 15.07 1.73 -6.20
N GLU A 195 14.70 0.72 -5.41
CA GLU A 195 14.36 -0.62 -5.90
C GLU A 195 13.19 -1.21 -5.09
N TRP A 196 12.45 -2.15 -5.71
CA TRP A 196 11.38 -2.92 -5.06
C TRP A 196 11.77 -4.39 -4.98
N GLU A 197 11.53 -5.00 -3.84
CA GLU A 197 11.61 -6.45 -3.65
C GLU A 197 10.22 -7.00 -3.34
N TRP A 198 9.86 -8.11 -3.98
CA TRP A 198 8.57 -8.77 -3.80
C TRP A 198 8.72 -10.11 -3.12
N ARG A 199 7.88 -10.37 -2.11
CA ARG A 199 7.75 -11.66 -1.44
C ARG A 199 6.30 -12.09 -1.41
N GLY A 200 5.92 -13.01 -2.29
CA GLY A 200 4.59 -13.58 -2.35
C GLY A 200 4.46 -14.86 -1.53
N PHE A 201 3.28 -15.07 -0.97
CA PHE A 201 2.92 -16.25 -0.21
C PHE A 201 1.57 -16.80 -0.67
N GLY A 202 1.37 -18.13 -0.48
CA GLY A 202 0.19 -18.82 -0.97
C GLY A 202 0.15 -18.80 -2.51
N ALA A 203 -1.03 -18.65 -3.08
CA ALA A 203 -1.17 -18.57 -4.54
C ALA A 203 -0.46 -17.35 -5.18
N TRP A 204 -0.06 -16.37 -4.37
CA TRP A 204 0.70 -15.21 -4.84
C TRP A 204 2.22 -15.37 -4.79
N GLN A 205 2.75 -16.55 -4.49
CA GLN A 205 4.19 -16.79 -4.47
C GLN A 205 4.88 -16.41 -5.80
N ALA A 206 4.22 -16.66 -6.92
CA ALA A 206 4.70 -16.33 -8.26
C ALA A 206 3.72 -15.45 -9.06
N VAL A 207 2.90 -14.63 -8.36
CA VAL A 207 1.94 -13.75 -9.02
C VAL A 207 2.65 -12.79 -9.97
N GLU A 208 2.11 -12.60 -11.17
CA GLU A 208 2.58 -11.59 -12.11
C GLU A 208 2.37 -10.18 -11.53
N LYS A 209 3.34 -9.29 -11.73
CA LYS A 209 3.33 -7.91 -11.26
C LYS A 209 3.63 -6.99 -12.43
N GLN A 210 2.61 -6.35 -12.95
CA GLN A 210 2.72 -5.38 -14.03
C GLN A 210 2.69 -3.97 -13.43
N LEU A 211 3.73 -3.17 -13.67
CA LEU A 211 3.70 -1.75 -13.34
C LEU A 211 2.77 -1.02 -14.31
N LEU A 212 1.71 -0.41 -13.81
CA LEU A 212 0.78 0.40 -14.59
C LEU A 212 1.17 1.87 -14.58
N TYR A 213 1.40 2.43 -13.38
CA TYR A 213 1.69 3.84 -13.19
C TYR A 213 2.88 4.05 -12.26
N ARG A 214 3.64 5.10 -12.54
CA ARG A 214 4.68 5.63 -11.67
C ARG A 214 4.60 7.14 -11.66
N PHE A 215 4.48 7.72 -10.48
CA PHE A 215 4.48 9.15 -10.23
C PHE A 215 5.76 9.51 -9.47
N ALA A 216 6.51 10.53 -9.94
CA ALA A 216 7.80 10.95 -9.42
C ALA A 216 7.72 12.35 -8.80
#